data_77c697def97000394c3e454c5cba4a50
#
_entry.id   77c697def97000394c3e454c5cba4a50
#
_cell.length_a   1.000
_cell.length_b   1.000
_cell.length_c   1.000
_cell.angle_alpha   90.00
_cell.angle_beta   90.00
_cell.angle_gamma   90.00
#
_symmetry.space_group_name_H-M   'P 1'
#
loop_
_entity.id
_entity.type
_entity.pdbx_description
1 polymer ?
#
loop_
_entity_poly.entity_id
_entity_poly.type
_entity_poly.pdbx_seq_one_letter_code
_entity_poly.pdbx_strand_id
1 'polypeptide(L)'
;TSAFHAESQILIGNPENNFQNRKLAEMSPELILGGETPRLIDEWQEVPPIWDAVRYEVDKRAEKGQFILTGSATPNHKGIMHSGAGRIAKIRMRPMSLYESGDSSGKISLKSIADGTIQAEMTGEVELMELFRLIVRGGWPGNISIPLKQAMLIPDEYLNAVIDDDAFRIDGVKRNTQKMRLLLKSLARNESTTATNKKLKNDISQTDNEDISVDTVAEYLDIFERLFITDNQLPFSSNIRSSVRVKQAV
;
A
#
# COMPACT_ATOMS: atom_id res chain seq x y z
N THR A 1 8.19 -13.02 -2.08
CA THR A 1 8.12 -12.61 -3.50
C THR A 1 9.38 -11.87 -3.94
N SER A 2 9.72 -10.73 -3.34
CA SER A 2 10.92 -9.95 -3.71
C SER A 2 12.22 -10.75 -3.56
N ALA A 3 12.30 -11.64 -2.57
CA ALA A 3 13.47 -12.50 -2.35
C ALA A 3 13.76 -13.46 -3.52
N PHE A 4 12.74 -13.87 -4.30
CA PHE A 4 12.94 -14.72 -5.49
C PHE A 4 13.63 -14.01 -6.65
N HIS A 5 13.71 -12.69 -6.60
CA HIS A 5 14.33 -11.86 -7.63
C HIS A 5 15.66 -11.26 -7.19
N ALA A 6 16.17 -11.67 -6.02
CA ALA A 6 17.39 -11.15 -5.44
C ALA A 6 18.45 -12.24 -5.31
N GLU A 7 19.70 -11.93 -5.66
CA GLU A 7 20.86 -12.80 -5.50
C GLU A 7 21.44 -12.70 -4.07
N SER A 8 21.23 -11.59 -3.41
CA SER A 8 21.57 -11.41 -1.99
C SER A 8 20.52 -10.57 -1.27
N GLN A 9 20.45 -10.68 0.06
CA GLN A 9 19.46 -9.94 0.85
C GLN A 9 20.03 -9.44 2.18
N ILE A 10 19.44 -8.35 2.66
CA ILE A 10 19.61 -7.85 4.02
C ILE A 10 18.27 -7.42 4.58
N LEU A 11 17.94 -7.89 5.78
CA LEU A 11 16.68 -7.61 6.47
C LEU A 11 16.98 -6.60 7.58
N ILE A 12 16.57 -5.35 7.40
CA ILE A 12 16.84 -4.26 8.37
C ILE A 12 16.07 -4.49 9.66
N GLY A 13 14.83 -4.99 9.56
CA GLY A 13 13.98 -5.30 10.72
C GLY A 13 14.31 -6.60 11.45
N ASN A 14 15.35 -7.36 11.02
CA ASN A 14 15.70 -8.62 11.67
C ASN A 14 16.22 -8.39 13.11
N PRO A 15 15.60 -9.01 14.15
CA PRO A 15 16.01 -8.85 15.54
C PRO A 15 17.31 -9.57 15.90
N GLU A 16 17.86 -10.44 15.04
CA GLU A 16 19.10 -11.17 15.30
C GLU A 16 20.25 -10.24 15.69
N ASN A 17 21.06 -10.70 16.63
CA ASN A 17 22.19 -9.92 17.16
C ASN A 17 21.81 -8.49 17.58
N ASN A 18 20.63 -8.34 18.18
CA ASN A 18 20.11 -7.06 18.65
C ASN A 18 20.00 -6.02 17.53
N PHE A 19 19.33 -6.38 16.43
CA PHE A 19 19.13 -5.54 15.24
C PHE A 19 20.45 -5.07 14.60
N GLN A 20 21.41 -5.97 14.48
CA GLN A 20 22.74 -5.65 13.94
C GLN A 20 22.67 -4.98 12.56
N ASN A 21 21.82 -5.48 11.66
CA ASN A 21 21.67 -4.92 10.32
C ASN A 21 21.21 -3.46 10.34
N ARG A 22 20.24 -3.16 11.19
CA ARG A 22 19.75 -1.79 11.41
C ARG A 22 20.86 -0.89 11.94
N LYS A 23 21.59 -1.34 12.97
CA LYS A 23 22.69 -0.56 13.55
C LYS A 23 23.81 -0.28 12.54
N LEU A 24 24.15 -1.24 11.70
CA LEU A 24 25.10 -1.05 10.61
C LEU A 24 24.62 0.01 9.62
N ALA A 25 23.35 -0.06 9.21
CA ALA A 25 22.73 0.92 8.32
C ALA A 25 22.66 2.33 8.95
N GLU A 26 22.36 2.42 10.24
CA GLU A 26 22.33 3.70 10.98
C GLU A 26 23.73 4.31 11.14
N MET A 27 24.76 3.46 11.28
CA MET A 27 26.16 3.92 11.34
C MET A 27 26.63 4.45 9.99
N SER A 28 26.43 3.69 8.93
CA SER A 28 26.72 4.06 7.54
C SER A 28 25.91 3.19 6.58
N PRO A 29 24.95 3.77 5.85
CA PRO A 29 24.13 3.01 4.90
C PRO A 29 24.94 2.25 3.84
N GLU A 30 26.12 2.73 3.50
CA GLU A 30 26.99 2.08 2.51
C GLU A 30 27.45 0.69 2.94
N LEU A 31 27.55 0.43 4.26
CA LEU A 31 27.98 -0.86 4.81
C LEU A 31 27.04 -2.01 4.45
N ILE A 32 25.79 -1.72 4.16
CA ILE A 32 24.79 -2.72 3.84
C ILE A 32 24.58 -2.92 2.33
N LEU A 33 25.21 -2.10 1.47
CA LEU A 33 25.02 -2.17 0.03
C LEU A 33 25.93 -3.20 -0.66
N GLY A 34 26.92 -3.75 0.05
CA GLY A 34 27.80 -4.80 -0.46
C GLY A 34 27.08 -6.14 -0.57
N GLY A 35 27.35 -6.88 -1.67
CA GLY A 35 26.79 -8.20 -1.94
C GLY A 35 26.45 -8.39 -3.41
N GLU A 36 26.03 -9.61 -3.76
CA GLU A 36 25.59 -9.94 -5.11
C GLU A 36 24.32 -9.19 -5.46
N THR A 37 24.16 -8.81 -6.72
CA THR A 37 23.04 -8.01 -7.21
C THR A 37 22.20 -8.79 -8.22
N PRO A 38 20.87 -8.60 -8.25
CA PRO A 38 20.07 -7.65 -7.46
C PRO A 38 20.09 -7.94 -5.95
N ARG A 39 20.32 -6.91 -5.14
CA ARG A 39 20.33 -7.03 -3.69
C ARG A 39 19.03 -6.53 -3.09
N LEU A 40 18.35 -7.37 -2.31
CA LEU A 40 17.17 -7.00 -1.55
C LEU A 40 17.57 -6.30 -0.24
N ILE A 41 16.98 -5.15 0.00
CA ILE A 41 17.04 -4.42 1.27
C ILE A 41 15.60 -4.31 1.79
N ASP A 42 15.27 -5.13 2.78
CA ASP A 42 13.92 -5.22 3.33
C ASP A 42 13.73 -4.27 4.50
N GLU A 43 12.55 -3.64 4.59
CA GLU A 43 12.18 -2.61 5.57
C GLU A 43 13.14 -1.39 5.53
N TRP A 44 13.53 -0.96 4.32
CA TRP A 44 14.47 0.15 4.16
C TRP A 44 14.03 1.45 4.86
N GLN A 45 12.72 1.68 5.01
CA GLN A 45 12.16 2.86 5.67
C GLN A 45 12.51 2.98 7.16
N GLU A 46 12.97 1.89 7.80
CA GLU A 46 13.48 1.93 9.16
C GLU A 46 14.76 2.78 9.29
N VAL A 47 15.50 2.92 8.17
CA VAL A 47 16.71 3.76 8.08
C VAL A 47 16.63 4.58 6.78
N PRO A 48 15.88 5.69 6.74
CA PRO A 48 15.61 6.45 5.50
C PRO A 48 16.86 6.88 4.70
N PRO A 49 18.04 7.15 5.29
CA PRO A 49 19.25 7.45 4.53
C PRO A 49 19.72 6.36 3.55
N ILE A 50 19.24 5.12 3.70
CA ILE A 50 19.48 4.02 2.73
C ILE A 50 19.06 4.44 1.32
N TRP A 51 17.97 5.18 1.19
CA TRP A 51 17.47 5.67 -0.10
C TRP A 51 18.52 6.49 -0.88
N ASP A 52 19.14 7.46 -0.22
CA ASP A 52 20.17 8.30 -0.85
C ASP A 52 21.46 7.53 -1.11
N ALA A 53 21.83 6.61 -0.23
CA ALA A 53 23.00 5.74 -0.41
C ALA A 53 22.83 4.80 -1.61
N VAL A 54 21.65 4.17 -1.75
CA VAL A 54 21.33 3.33 -2.92
C VAL A 54 21.37 4.15 -4.21
N ARG A 55 20.76 5.35 -4.22
CA ARG A 55 20.81 6.24 -5.38
C ARG A 55 22.24 6.57 -5.79
N TYR A 56 23.08 6.94 -4.81
CA TYR A 56 24.49 7.26 -5.06
C TYR A 56 25.27 6.05 -5.60
N GLU A 57 25.03 4.87 -5.02
CA GLU A 57 25.73 3.64 -5.45
C GLU A 57 25.30 3.20 -6.86
N VAL A 58 24.03 3.38 -7.23
CA VAL A 58 23.53 3.16 -8.59
C VAL A 58 24.21 4.10 -9.59
N ASP A 59 24.35 5.39 -9.24
CA ASP A 59 25.08 6.37 -10.09
C ASP A 59 26.55 5.98 -10.26
N LYS A 60 27.20 5.52 -9.20
CA LYS A 60 28.61 5.12 -9.18
C LYS A 60 28.86 3.86 -10.00
N ARG A 61 27.99 2.85 -9.91
CA ARG A 61 28.10 1.60 -10.68
C ARG A 61 27.69 1.77 -12.14
N ALA A 62 26.88 2.79 -12.44
CA ALA A 62 26.31 3.07 -13.75
C ALA A 62 25.50 1.88 -14.37
N GLU A 63 24.95 1.01 -13.51
CA GLU A 63 24.17 -0.17 -13.86
C GLU A 63 22.76 -0.09 -13.28
N LYS A 64 21.79 -0.71 -13.99
CA LYS A 64 20.39 -0.78 -13.58
C LYS A 64 20.09 -2.09 -12.87
N GLY A 65 18.97 -2.12 -12.08
CA GLY A 65 18.50 -3.36 -11.46
C GLY A 65 19.38 -3.87 -10.31
N GLN A 66 20.20 -3.01 -9.72
CA GLN A 66 21.15 -3.40 -8.68
C GLN A 66 20.51 -3.66 -7.31
N PHE A 67 19.42 -2.96 -7.01
CA PHE A 67 18.79 -3.03 -5.69
C PHE A 67 17.28 -3.18 -5.79
N ILE A 68 16.71 -3.93 -4.86
CA ILE A 68 15.28 -4.06 -4.61
C ILE A 68 15.03 -3.55 -3.19
N LEU A 69 14.32 -2.43 -3.06
CA LEU A 69 13.93 -1.86 -1.77
C LEU A 69 12.49 -2.26 -1.47
N THR A 70 12.24 -2.89 -0.33
CA THR A 70 10.89 -3.23 0.13
C THR A 70 10.57 -2.53 1.44
N GLY A 71 9.30 -2.17 1.62
CA GLY A 71 8.82 -1.51 2.84
C GLY A 71 7.31 -1.54 2.94
N SER A 72 6.82 -1.57 4.17
CA SER A 72 5.40 -1.65 4.53
C SER A 72 4.70 -0.28 4.56
N ALA A 73 5.45 0.81 4.49
CA ALA A 73 4.93 2.18 4.51
C ALA A 73 5.79 3.13 3.66
N THR A 74 5.19 4.24 3.25
CA THR A 74 5.95 5.34 2.66
C THR A 74 6.41 6.28 3.78
N PRO A 75 7.71 6.34 4.09
CA PRO A 75 8.20 7.20 5.16
C PRO A 75 7.99 8.67 4.84
N ASN A 76 7.92 9.50 5.88
CA ASN A 76 8.07 10.93 5.71
C ASN A 76 9.44 11.19 5.10
N HIS A 77 9.55 12.15 4.16
CA HIS A 77 10.82 12.51 3.51
C HIS A 77 11.90 13.06 4.49
N LYS A 78 11.66 13.00 5.80
CA LYS A 78 12.67 13.28 6.83
C LYS A 78 13.82 12.29 6.71
N GLY A 79 15.00 12.79 6.37
CA GLY A 79 16.22 11.98 6.18
C GLY A 79 16.45 11.51 4.74
N ILE A 80 15.59 11.87 3.79
CA ILE A 80 15.80 11.65 2.35
C ILE A 80 16.07 13.02 1.72
N MET A 81 17.22 13.16 1.09
CA MET A 81 17.64 14.43 0.45
C MET A 81 17.21 14.52 -1.02
N HIS A 82 17.02 13.38 -1.69
CA HIS A 82 16.78 13.32 -3.13
C HIS A 82 15.58 12.43 -3.48
N SER A 83 14.83 12.79 -4.50
CA SER A 83 13.62 12.06 -4.94
C SER A 83 13.90 10.69 -5.57
N GLY A 84 15.15 10.39 -5.94
CA GLY A 84 15.51 9.18 -6.69
C GLY A 84 15.04 9.18 -8.14
N ALA A 85 14.56 10.30 -8.68
CA ALA A 85 14.04 10.41 -10.04
C ALA A 85 15.05 9.92 -11.08
N GLY A 86 14.61 9.04 -11.98
CA GLY A 86 15.44 8.42 -13.02
C GLY A 86 16.36 7.29 -12.56
N ARG A 87 16.44 6.99 -11.25
CA ARG A 87 17.26 5.91 -10.66
C ARG A 87 16.40 4.87 -9.97
N ILE A 88 15.34 5.27 -9.29
CA ILE A 88 14.49 4.39 -8.50
C ILE A 88 13.08 4.42 -9.10
N ALA A 89 12.59 3.25 -9.51
CA ALA A 89 11.21 3.04 -9.90
C ALA A 89 10.41 2.56 -8.69
N LYS A 90 9.21 3.10 -8.50
CA LYS A 90 8.30 2.68 -7.43
C LYS A 90 7.26 1.73 -7.98
N ILE A 91 7.13 0.56 -7.35
CA ILE A 91 6.11 -0.43 -7.66
C ILE A 91 5.26 -0.60 -6.40
N ARG A 92 3.97 -0.31 -6.49
CA ARG A 92 3.03 -0.54 -5.40
C ARG A 92 2.49 -1.98 -5.52
N MET A 93 2.75 -2.80 -4.51
CA MET A 93 2.09 -4.09 -4.38
C MET A 93 0.65 -3.88 -3.90
N ARG A 94 -0.29 -4.53 -4.57
CA ARG A 94 -1.70 -4.56 -4.20
C ARG A 94 -2.09 -5.93 -3.67
N PRO A 95 -3.19 -6.04 -2.92
CA PRO A 95 -3.80 -7.33 -2.61
C PRO A 95 -4.03 -8.13 -3.89
N MET A 96 -4.07 -9.46 -3.79
CA MET A 96 -4.32 -10.31 -4.95
C MET A 96 -5.68 -10.02 -5.57
N SER A 97 -5.70 -9.96 -6.89
CA SER A 97 -6.93 -9.94 -7.68
C SER A 97 -7.64 -11.29 -7.64
N LEU A 98 -8.92 -11.30 -8.01
CA LEU A 98 -9.68 -12.55 -8.14
C LEU A 98 -9.09 -13.50 -9.21
N TYR A 99 -8.36 -12.95 -10.19
CA TYR A 99 -7.65 -13.78 -11.18
C TYR A 99 -6.45 -14.49 -10.54
N GLU A 100 -5.65 -13.79 -9.75
CA GLU A 100 -4.49 -14.36 -9.07
C GLU A 100 -4.88 -15.38 -7.99
N SER A 101 -6.04 -15.21 -7.36
CA SER A 101 -6.58 -16.17 -6.39
C SER A 101 -7.32 -17.37 -7.03
N GLY A 102 -7.48 -17.36 -8.36
CA GLY A 102 -8.16 -18.43 -9.09
C GLY A 102 -9.69 -18.34 -9.09
N ASP A 103 -10.26 -17.27 -8.53
CA ASP A 103 -11.72 -17.06 -8.45
C ASP A 103 -12.28 -16.37 -9.71
N SER A 104 -11.44 -15.93 -10.63
CA SER A 104 -11.82 -15.37 -11.92
C SER A 104 -11.10 -16.08 -13.06
N SER A 105 -11.81 -16.37 -14.13
CA SER A 105 -11.23 -16.98 -15.34
C SER A 105 -10.27 -16.07 -16.12
N GLY A 106 -10.33 -14.75 -15.88
CA GLY A 106 -9.57 -13.76 -16.64
C GLY A 106 -9.92 -13.65 -18.12
N LYS A 107 -11.02 -14.26 -18.58
CA LYS A 107 -11.45 -14.24 -19.99
C LYS A 107 -11.67 -12.84 -20.53
N ILE A 108 -12.13 -11.92 -19.69
CA ILE A 108 -12.27 -10.51 -20.01
C ILE A 108 -11.18 -9.73 -19.27
N SER A 109 -10.32 -9.04 -19.99
CA SER A 109 -9.26 -8.21 -19.42
C SER A 109 -9.40 -6.76 -19.88
N LEU A 110 -8.92 -5.82 -19.04
CA LEU A 110 -8.87 -4.41 -19.41
C LEU A 110 -8.04 -4.18 -20.68
N LYS A 111 -6.98 -4.99 -20.87
CA LYS A 111 -6.18 -4.94 -22.09
C LYS A 111 -7.00 -5.31 -23.31
N SER A 112 -7.75 -6.40 -23.28
CA SER A 112 -8.59 -6.81 -24.42
C SER A 112 -9.68 -5.79 -24.73
N ILE A 113 -10.21 -5.09 -23.72
CA ILE A 113 -11.14 -3.99 -23.88
C ILE A 113 -10.45 -2.80 -24.59
N ALA A 114 -9.28 -2.40 -24.14
CA ALA A 114 -8.50 -1.29 -24.71
C ALA A 114 -8.05 -1.57 -26.15
N ASP A 115 -7.67 -2.80 -26.45
CA ASP A 115 -7.22 -3.24 -27.78
C ASP A 115 -8.41 -3.50 -28.74
N GLY A 116 -9.66 -3.41 -28.26
CA GLY A 116 -10.86 -3.68 -29.07
C GLY A 116 -11.00 -5.17 -29.51
N THR A 117 -10.28 -6.07 -28.86
CA THR A 117 -10.27 -7.50 -29.18
C THR A 117 -11.24 -8.34 -28.34
N ILE A 118 -12.03 -7.67 -27.51
CA ILE A 118 -13.00 -8.32 -26.63
C ILE A 118 -14.11 -8.98 -27.44
N GLN A 119 -14.44 -10.22 -27.10
CA GLN A 119 -15.66 -10.89 -27.58
C GLN A 119 -16.65 -10.96 -26.44
N ALA A 120 -17.95 -10.83 -26.77
CA ALA A 120 -19.00 -11.03 -25.79
C ALA A 120 -18.97 -12.48 -25.33
N GLU A 121 -18.67 -12.71 -24.06
CA GLU A 121 -18.54 -14.03 -23.48
C GLU A 121 -19.26 -14.10 -22.13
N MET A 122 -19.98 -15.19 -21.90
CA MET A 122 -20.55 -15.49 -20.60
C MET A 122 -19.43 -15.96 -19.67
N THR A 123 -19.20 -15.25 -18.58
CA THR A 123 -18.15 -15.57 -17.62
C THR A 123 -18.60 -16.50 -16.49
N GLY A 124 -19.87 -16.92 -16.51
CA GLY A 124 -20.52 -17.73 -15.48
C GLY A 124 -21.33 -16.87 -14.50
N GLU A 125 -22.11 -17.55 -13.70
CA GLU A 125 -22.88 -16.93 -12.61
C GLU A 125 -22.07 -16.98 -11.32
N VAL A 126 -22.10 -15.90 -10.55
CA VAL A 126 -21.52 -15.83 -9.21
C VAL A 126 -22.67 -15.63 -8.24
N GLU A 127 -22.88 -16.56 -7.34
CA GLU A 127 -23.89 -16.42 -6.31
C GLU A 127 -23.51 -15.28 -5.33
N LEU A 128 -24.53 -14.57 -4.85
CA LEU A 128 -24.33 -13.44 -3.93
C LEU A 128 -23.55 -13.83 -2.66
N MET A 129 -23.82 -15.01 -2.12
CA MET A 129 -23.11 -15.51 -0.94
C MET A 129 -21.63 -15.79 -1.21
N GLU A 130 -21.30 -16.25 -2.43
CA GLU A 130 -19.92 -16.42 -2.85
C GLU A 130 -19.21 -15.06 -2.97
N LEU A 131 -19.87 -14.05 -3.52
CA LEU A 131 -19.34 -12.70 -3.59
C LEU A 131 -19.04 -12.14 -2.17
N PHE A 132 -19.96 -12.32 -1.22
CA PHE A 132 -19.70 -11.93 0.19
C PHE A 132 -18.52 -12.70 0.79
N ARG A 133 -18.40 -13.99 0.49
CA ARG A 133 -17.26 -14.79 0.95
C ARG A 133 -15.95 -14.26 0.42
N LEU A 134 -15.87 -13.88 -0.86
CA LEU A 134 -14.69 -13.32 -1.49
C LEU A 134 -14.31 -11.94 -0.89
N ILE A 135 -15.31 -11.09 -0.65
CA ILE A 135 -15.09 -9.77 -0.01
C ILE A 135 -14.50 -9.95 1.39
N VAL A 136 -15.09 -10.83 2.20
CA VAL A 136 -14.66 -11.09 3.57
C VAL A 136 -13.26 -11.72 3.62
N ARG A 137 -12.97 -12.67 2.73
CA ARG A 137 -11.65 -13.29 2.61
C ARG A 137 -10.57 -12.25 2.24
N GLY A 138 -10.94 -11.29 1.40
CA GLY A 138 -10.02 -10.29 0.85
C GLY A 138 -8.98 -10.89 -0.10
N GLY A 139 -8.00 -10.07 -0.48
CA GLY A 139 -6.93 -10.43 -1.42
C GLY A 139 -5.59 -10.80 -0.74
N TRP A 140 -5.60 -11.28 0.48
CA TRP A 140 -4.37 -11.71 1.16
C TRP A 140 -4.03 -13.18 0.84
N PRO A 141 -2.79 -13.45 0.36
CA PRO A 141 -2.40 -14.81 -0.02
C PRO A 141 -2.60 -15.83 1.11
N GLY A 142 -2.33 -15.45 2.35
CA GLY A 142 -2.49 -16.29 3.52
C GLY A 142 -3.94 -16.69 3.83
N ASN A 143 -4.94 -16.00 3.23
CA ASN A 143 -6.35 -16.27 3.48
C ASN A 143 -6.97 -17.27 2.49
N ILE A 144 -6.27 -17.66 1.43
CA ILE A 144 -6.85 -18.52 0.38
C ILE A 144 -7.25 -19.89 0.93
N SER A 145 -6.41 -20.49 1.78
CA SER A 145 -6.55 -21.87 2.24
C SER A 145 -7.16 -22.02 3.63
N ILE A 146 -7.59 -20.91 4.26
CA ILE A 146 -8.16 -20.96 5.62
C ILE A 146 -9.69 -20.84 5.59
N PRO A 147 -10.40 -21.47 6.55
CA PRO A 147 -11.86 -21.36 6.66
C PRO A 147 -12.30 -19.91 6.83
N LEU A 148 -13.41 -19.51 6.22
CA LEU A 148 -13.91 -18.13 6.21
C LEU A 148 -14.02 -17.53 7.62
N LYS A 149 -14.48 -18.30 8.60
CA LYS A 149 -14.61 -17.84 9.99
C LYS A 149 -13.26 -17.38 10.59
N GLN A 150 -12.16 -18.01 10.19
CA GLN A 150 -10.81 -17.61 10.61
C GLN A 150 -10.30 -16.46 9.74
N ALA A 151 -10.56 -16.48 8.43
CA ALA A 151 -10.20 -15.41 7.51
C ALA A 151 -10.81 -14.06 7.89
N MET A 152 -11.98 -14.03 8.51
CA MET A 152 -12.64 -12.80 8.99
C MET A 152 -11.85 -12.08 10.08
N LEU A 153 -11.08 -12.78 10.89
CA LEU A 153 -10.34 -12.19 12.02
C LEU A 153 -9.09 -11.46 11.56
N ILE A 154 -8.48 -11.89 10.45
CA ILE A 154 -7.18 -11.36 9.99
C ILE A 154 -7.26 -9.88 9.59
N PRO A 155 -8.24 -9.40 8.79
CA PRO A 155 -8.40 -7.99 8.47
C PRO A 155 -8.61 -7.11 9.72
N ASP A 156 -9.37 -7.60 10.69
CA ASP A 156 -9.67 -6.85 11.91
C ASP A 156 -8.42 -6.66 12.76
N GLU A 157 -7.68 -7.74 13.02
CA GLU A 157 -6.40 -7.70 13.72
C GLU A 157 -5.35 -6.85 12.99
N TYR A 158 -5.30 -6.95 11.67
CA TYR A 158 -4.42 -6.09 10.86
C TYR A 158 -4.75 -4.61 11.01
N LEU A 159 -6.03 -4.24 10.88
CA LEU A 159 -6.46 -2.84 11.06
C LEU A 159 -6.18 -2.33 12.48
N ASN A 160 -6.35 -3.18 13.49
CA ASN A 160 -6.01 -2.83 14.87
C ASN A 160 -4.52 -2.51 15.00
N ALA A 161 -3.64 -3.38 14.54
CA ALA A 161 -2.20 -3.16 14.59
C ALA A 161 -1.78 -1.88 13.83
N VAL A 162 -2.33 -1.68 12.63
CA VAL A 162 -2.00 -0.49 11.82
C VAL A 162 -2.46 0.80 12.47
N ILE A 163 -3.68 0.84 13.05
CA ILE A 163 -4.21 2.06 13.68
C ILE A 163 -3.53 2.34 15.02
N ASP A 164 -3.28 1.32 15.81
CA ASP A 164 -2.79 1.50 17.18
C ASP A 164 -1.26 1.71 17.21
N ASP A 165 -0.51 1.10 16.27
CA ASP A 165 0.96 1.14 16.25
C ASP A 165 1.54 1.87 15.03
N ASP A 166 1.21 1.42 13.82
CA ASP A 166 1.91 1.86 12.60
C ASP A 166 1.59 3.32 12.24
N ALA A 167 0.36 3.78 12.52
CA ALA A 167 -0.03 5.17 12.29
C ALA A 167 0.81 6.17 13.12
N PHE A 168 1.25 5.76 14.31
CA PHE A 168 2.19 6.55 15.12
C PHE A 168 3.61 6.49 14.57
N ARG A 169 4.06 5.34 14.09
CA ARG A 169 5.44 5.14 13.61
C ARG A 169 5.76 5.96 12.37
N ILE A 170 4.76 6.32 11.57
CA ILE A 170 4.94 7.11 10.34
C ILE A 170 5.63 8.46 10.60
N ASP A 171 5.24 9.17 11.66
CA ASP A 171 5.71 10.52 11.93
C ASP A 171 5.87 10.87 13.42
N GLY A 172 5.58 9.93 14.32
CA GLY A 172 5.64 10.12 15.77
C GLY A 172 4.48 10.95 16.35
N VAL A 173 3.42 11.21 15.56
CA VAL A 173 2.26 12.01 16.00
C VAL A 173 1.17 11.10 16.57
N LYS A 174 0.77 11.38 17.80
CA LYS A 174 -0.32 10.66 18.48
C LYS A 174 -1.68 11.12 17.97
N ARG A 175 -2.49 10.20 17.46
CA ARG A 175 -3.80 10.47 16.86
C ARG A 175 -4.93 9.83 17.67
N ASN A 176 -6.16 10.29 17.42
CA ASN A 176 -7.34 9.66 18.00
C ASN A 176 -7.73 8.42 17.19
N THR A 177 -7.36 7.23 17.69
CA THR A 177 -7.59 5.94 17.03
C THR A 177 -9.07 5.64 16.83
N GLN A 178 -9.94 6.09 17.74
CA GLN A 178 -11.40 5.95 17.58
C GLN A 178 -11.90 6.72 16.35
N LYS A 179 -11.49 7.98 16.19
CA LYS A 179 -11.85 8.78 15.01
C LYS A 179 -11.28 8.21 13.73
N MET A 180 -10.07 7.60 13.75
CA MET A 180 -9.52 6.89 12.62
C MET A 180 -10.41 5.69 12.23
N ARG A 181 -10.86 4.89 13.20
CA ARG A 181 -11.77 3.76 12.94
C ARG A 181 -13.13 4.22 12.39
N LEU A 182 -13.68 5.34 12.88
CA LEU A 182 -14.92 5.90 12.35
C LEU A 182 -14.75 6.36 10.90
N LEU A 183 -13.60 6.96 10.57
CA LEU A 183 -13.30 7.32 9.18
C LEU A 183 -13.20 6.11 8.28
N LEU A 184 -12.56 5.00 8.70
CA LEU A 184 -12.54 3.75 7.93
C LEU A 184 -13.95 3.18 7.72
N LYS A 185 -14.82 3.23 8.73
CA LYS A 185 -16.24 2.83 8.57
C LYS A 185 -16.96 3.73 7.55
N SER A 186 -16.73 5.03 7.60
CA SER A 186 -17.31 5.97 6.63
C SER A 186 -16.79 5.71 5.21
N LEU A 187 -15.49 5.41 5.05
CA LEU A 187 -14.91 5.00 3.77
C LEU A 187 -15.55 3.73 3.23
N ALA A 188 -15.71 2.70 4.07
CA ALA A 188 -16.37 1.45 3.67
C ALA A 188 -17.82 1.66 3.20
N ARG A 189 -18.57 2.58 3.85
CA ARG A 189 -19.92 2.97 3.40
C ARG A 189 -19.92 3.74 2.06
N ASN A 190 -18.81 4.38 1.73
CA ASN A 190 -18.65 5.20 0.54
C ASN A 190 -17.67 4.60 -0.49
N GLU A 191 -17.35 3.31 -0.35
CA GLU A 191 -16.42 2.60 -1.23
C GLU A 191 -16.82 2.75 -2.72
N SER A 192 -15.82 2.91 -3.57
CA SER A 192 -15.99 3.09 -5.01
C SER A 192 -16.88 4.29 -5.40
N THR A 193 -17.00 5.32 -4.55
CA THR A 193 -17.73 6.56 -4.84
C THR A 193 -16.78 7.78 -4.89
N THR A 194 -17.26 8.88 -5.45
CA THR A 194 -16.56 10.17 -5.44
C THR A 194 -16.85 10.94 -4.15
N ALA A 195 -16.54 10.36 -2.99
CA ALA A 195 -16.75 11.00 -1.72
C ALA A 195 -15.76 12.16 -1.51
N THR A 196 -16.25 13.29 -0.99
CA THR A 196 -15.40 14.40 -0.55
C THR A 196 -15.14 14.32 0.95
N ASN A 197 -14.05 14.93 1.44
CA ASN A 197 -13.77 15.01 2.87
C ASN A 197 -14.96 15.55 3.68
N LYS A 198 -15.71 16.52 3.11
CA LYS A 198 -16.94 17.05 3.72
C LYS A 198 -18.05 16.00 3.78
N LYS A 199 -18.20 15.17 2.74
CA LYS A 199 -19.18 14.08 2.73
C LYS A 199 -18.83 13.04 3.80
N LEU A 200 -17.58 12.62 3.90
CA LEU A 200 -17.10 11.69 4.94
C LEU A 200 -17.30 12.25 6.35
N LYS A 201 -16.95 13.53 6.59
CA LYS A 201 -17.26 14.21 7.85
C LYS A 201 -18.74 14.14 8.19
N ASN A 202 -19.61 14.51 7.25
CA ASN A 202 -21.06 14.53 7.48
C ASN A 202 -21.61 13.11 7.74
N ASP A 203 -21.10 12.11 7.04
CA ASP A 203 -21.49 10.71 7.24
C ASP A 203 -21.14 10.24 8.66
N ILE A 204 -19.96 10.56 9.18
CA ILE A 204 -19.55 10.27 10.55
C ILE A 204 -20.47 10.99 11.55
N SER A 205 -20.73 12.29 11.33
CA SER A 205 -21.58 13.06 12.24
C SER A 205 -23.02 12.55 12.29
N GLN A 206 -23.58 12.13 11.15
CA GLN A 206 -24.98 11.69 11.06
C GLN A 206 -25.17 10.23 11.50
N THR A 207 -24.22 9.37 11.22
CA THR A 207 -24.34 7.92 11.43
C THR A 207 -23.74 7.51 12.78
N ASP A 208 -22.60 8.06 13.14
CA ASP A 208 -21.85 7.67 14.34
C ASP A 208 -22.02 8.68 15.49
N ASN A 209 -22.71 9.81 15.26
CA ASN A 209 -22.93 10.91 16.22
C ASN A 209 -21.64 11.46 16.84
N GLU A 210 -20.56 11.50 16.05
CA GLU A 210 -19.25 12.00 16.45
C GLU A 210 -18.83 13.21 15.59
N ASP A 211 -18.13 14.16 16.19
CA ASP A 211 -17.62 15.32 15.47
C ASP A 211 -16.15 15.15 15.08
N ILE A 212 -15.87 15.41 13.82
CA ILE A 212 -14.53 15.41 13.23
C ILE A 212 -14.39 16.62 12.30
N SER A 213 -13.23 17.28 12.29
CA SER A 213 -13.00 18.37 11.34
C SER A 213 -12.67 17.85 9.93
N VAL A 214 -12.92 18.66 8.91
CA VAL A 214 -12.54 18.34 7.53
C VAL A 214 -11.02 18.20 7.41
N ASP A 215 -10.25 18.99 8.15
CA ASP A 215 -8.79 18.94 8.16
C ASP A 215 -8.28 17.65 8.79
N THR A 216 -8.92 17.19 9.88
CA THR A 216 -8.61 15.89 10.50
C THR A 216 -8.93 14.73 9.55
N VAL A 217 -10.03 14.80 8.81
CA VAL A 217 -10.35 13.81 7.77
C VAL A 217 -9.24 13.77 6.70
N ALA A 218 -8.80 14.94 6.22
CA ALA A 218 -7.73 15.02 5.23
C ALA A 218 -6.40 14.45 5.76
N GLU A 219 -6.03 14.77 7.00
CA GLU A 219 -4.84 14.24 7.66
C GLU A 219 -4.89 12.71 7.78
N TYR A 220 -6.01 12.15 8.23
CA TYR A 220 -6.12 10.71 8.41
C TYR A 220 -6.15 9.96 7.08
N LEU A 221 -6.75 10.53 6.02
CA LEU A 221 -6.69 9.98 4.67
C LEU A 221 -5.26 9.91 4.14
N ASP A 222 -4.44 10.96 4.36
CA ASP A 222 -3.01 10.94 4.00
C ASP A 222 -2.27 9.80 4.72
N ILE A 223 -2.55 9.60 6.01
CA ILE A 223 -1.95 8.49 6.76
C ILE A 223 -2.40 7.13 6.20
N PHE A 224 -3.68 6.94 5.91
CA PHE A 224 -4.17 5.69 5.33
C PHE A 224 -3.58 5.40 3.95
N GLU A 225 -3.39 6.42 3.12
CA GLU A 225 -2.71 6.28 1.84
C GLU A 225 -1.24 5.88 2.00
N ARG A 226 -0.53 6.48 2.94
CA ARG A 226 0.88 6.17 3.25
C ARG A 226 1.06 4.78 3.87
N LEU A 227 0.06 4.26 4.57
CA LEU A 227 -0.01 2.90 5.10
C LEU A 227 -0.58 1.89 4.10
N PHE A 228 -0.86 2.32 2.88
CA PHE A 228 -1.45 1.49 1.82
C PHE A 228 -2.82 0.86 2.17
N ILE A 229 -3.56 1.45 3.14
CA ILE A 229 -4.92 1.03 3.48
C ILE A 229 -5.91 1.48 2.40
N THR A 230 -5.73 2.70 1.90
CA THR A 230 -6.55 3.27 0.82
C THR A 230 -5.75 3.41 -0.46
N ASP A 231 -6.41 3.23 -1.60
CA ASP A 231 -5.86 3.42 -2.94
C ASP A 231 -6.81 4.27 -3.77
N ASN A 232 -6.52 5.55 -3.83
CA ASN A 232 -7.34 6.51 -4.55
C ASN A 232 -7.22 6.33 -6.07
N GLN A 233 -8.35 6.20 -6.76
CA GLN A 233 -8.38 6.17 -8.21
C GLN A 233 -8.46 7.58 -8.78
N LEU A 234 -7.40 7.99 -9.46
CA LEU A 234 -7.37 9.27 -10.13
C LEU A 234 -8.29 9.27 -11.35
N PRO A 235 -9.00 10.37 -11.61
CA PRO A 235 -9.86 10.48 -12.79
C PRO A 235 -9.01 10.42 -14.06
N PHE A 236 -9.45 9.62 -15.03
CA PHE A 236 -8.86 9.65 -16.36
C PHE A 236 -9.45 10.83 -17.16
N SER A 237 -8.59 11.62 -17.77
CA SER A 237 -8.99 12.66 -18.74
C SER A 237 -7.89 12.82 -19.78
N SER A 238 -8.29 12.83 -21.04
CA SER A 238 -7.40 13.16 -22.17
C SER A 238 -6.96 14.64 -22.19
N ASN A 239 -7.64 15.49 -21.41
CA ASN A 239 -7.35 16.92 -21.31
C ASN A 239 -6.90 17.26 -19.88
N ILE A 240 -5.66 17.75 -19.73
CA ILE A 240 -5.06 18.13 -18.45
C ILE A 240 -5.95 19.13 -17.67
N ARG A 241 -6.62 20.07 -18.35
CA ARG A 241 -7.52 21.06 -17.70
C ARG A 241 -8.78 20.41 -17.10
N SER A 242 -9.29 19.33 -17.68
CA SER A 242 -10.45 18.62 -17.17
C SER A 242 -10.09 17.61 -16.07
N SER A 243 -8.89 17.00 -16.10
CA SER A 243 -8.43 16.09 -15.06
C SER A 243 -8.34 16.73 -13.66
N VAL A 244 -8.01 18.03 -13.61
CA VAL A 244 -7.95 18.78 -12.34
C VAL A 244 -9.34 19.08 -11.75
N ARG A 245 -10.41 19.01 -12.55
CA ARG A 245 -11.78 19.32 -12.13
C ARG A 245 -12.62 18.09 -11.76
N VAL A 246 -12.19 16.91 -12.14
CA VAL A 246 -12.92 15.67 -11.85
C VAL A 246 -12.57 15.18 -10.45
N LYS A 247 -13.60 14.79 -9.70
CA LYS A 247 -13.41 14.27 -8.34
C LYS A 247 -12.76 12.89 -8.40
N GLN A 248 -11.84 12.68 -7.49
CA GLN A 248 -11.19 11.40 -7.24
C GLN A 248 -12.19 10.42 -6.60
N ALA A 249 -12.18 9.16 -7.03
CA ALA A 249 -12.87 8.08 -6.34
C ALA A 249 -11.98 7.53 -5.20
N VAL A 250 -12.59 7.20 -4.09
CA VAL A 250 -11.93 6.61 -2.91
C VAL A 250 -12.15 5.11 -2.91
#